data_8a98afdacf68b8f39817650c60728351
#
_entry.id   8a98afdacf68b8f39817650c60728351
#
_cell.length_a   1.000
_cell.length_b   1.000
_cell.length_c   1.000
_cell.angle_alpha   90.00
_cell.angle_beta   90.00
_cell.angle_gamma   90.00
#
_symmetry.space_group_name_H-M   'P 1'
#
loop_
_entity.id
_entity.type
_entity.pdbx_description
1 polymer ?
#
loop_
_entity_poly.entity_id
_entity_poly.type
_entity_poly.pdbx_seq_one_letter_code
_entity_poly.pdbx_strand_id
1 'polypeptide(L)'
;LWPSNNLIINCTSHDNCDFPDQGGTGENADGFAAKLTCGEGNVFDGCISYSNSDDGWDLFAKSATGPIGVITIRNCVAFNNGTLSNGVHYANGDMNGFKLGGSGVGTPHNVMNCLSFDNGATGFTDNNNPTGLTIVNVTAWGNGKYAKKGNFLCYRTSSAAIFKGLVSAGAIDSDKFTGKMADSIYYNSGKYYNLSGSLFTSLVSGDKKGTVVTDPAKTAGMFKNTVNAID
;
A
#
# COMPACT_ATOMS: atom_id res chain seq x y z
N LEU A 1 23.29 7.20 -15.38
CA LEU A 1 23.06 7.16 -13.91
C LEU A 1 21.57 7.30 -13.62
N TRP A 2 21.03 6.37 -12.87
CA TRP A 2 19.63 6.44 -12.46
C TRP A 2 19.48 7.39 -11.26
N PRO A 3 18.35 8.14 -11.13
CA PRO A 3 18.08 8.99 -9.97
C PRO A 3 18.17 8.21 -8.66
N SER A 4 19.06 8.62 -7.77
CA SER A 4 19.38 7.92 -6.52
C SER A 4 19.51 8.88 -5.35
N ASN A 5 19.29 8.38 -4.12
CA ASN A 5 19.48 9.12 -2.87
C ASN A 5 18.67 10.44 -2.78
N ASN A 6 17.47 10.44 -3.39
CA ASN A 6 16.57 11.57 -3.26
C ASN A 6 15.67 11.40 -2.03
N LEU A 7 15.38 12.51 -1.36
CA LEU A 7 14.44 12.59 -0.27
C LEU A 7 13.23 13.43 -0.69
N ILE A 8 12.07 12.79 -0.80
CA ILE A 8 10.78 13.41 -1.08
C ILE A 8 10.05 13.47 0.26
N ILE A 9 9.83 14.68 0.77
CA ILE A 9 9.28 14.87 2.12
C ILE A 9 8.05 15.76 2.10
N ASN A 10 7.00 15.34 2.82
CA ASN A 10 5.77 16.09 3.03
C ASN A 10 5.13 16.61 1.73
N CYS A 11 5.23 15.82 0.66
CA CYS A 11 4.63 16.15 -0.63
C CYS A 11 3.26 15.51 -0.77
N THR A 12 2.36 16.21 -1.45
CA THR A 12 1.05 15.69 -1.82
C THR A 12 0.95 15.55 -3.34
N SER A 13 0.46 14.40 -3.81
CA SER A 13 0.22 14.12 -5.22
C SER A 13 -1.19 13.58 -5.40
N HIS A 14 -2.00 14.27 -6.21
CA HIS A 14 -3.40 13.88 -6.41
C HIS A 14 -3.94 14.32 -7.76
N ASP A 15 -5.07 13.73 -8.15
CA ASP A 15 -5.79 14.01 -9.39
C ASP A 15 -4.96 13.85 -10.66
N ASN A 16 -3.92 13.00 -10.60
CA ASN A 16 -3.18 12.64 -11.80
C ASN A 16 -4.03 11.69 -12.66
N CYS A 17 -4.06 11.99 -13.95
CA CYS A 17 -4.81 11.22 -14.92
C CYS A 17 -4.21 11.33 -16.31
N ASP A 18 -4.03 10.21 -16.99
CA ASP A 18 -3.80 10.15 -18.42
C ASP A 18 -5.18 10.11 -19.11
N PHE A 19 -5.71 11.28 -19.43
CA PHE A 19 -7.07 11.43 -19.93
C PHE A 19 -7.31 10.76 -21.29
N PRO A 20 -8.45 10.05 -21.47
CA PRO A 20 -8.79 9.39 -22.73
C PRO A 20 -8.90 10.33 -23.95
N ASP A 21 -9.35 11.56 -23.76
CA ASP A 21 -9.43 12.58 -24.80
C ASP A 21 -8.05 13.08 -25.27
N GLN A 22 -7.01 12.79 -24.51
CA GLN A 22 -5.60 13.03 -24.84
C GLN A 22 -4.83 11.77 -25.23
N GLY A 23 -5.54 10.68 -25.50
CA GLY A 23 -4.98 9.38 -25.88
C GLY A 23 -4.53 8.50 -24.72
N GLY A 24 -4.84 8.89 -23.48
CA GLY A 24 -4.61 8.08 -22.29
C GLY A 24 -5.74 7.07 -22.04
N THR A 25 -5.53 6.21 -21.06
CA THR A 25 -6.50 5.17 -20.65
C THR A 25 -6.90 5.26 -19.18
N GLY A 26 -6.30 6.16 -18.41
CA GLY A 26 -6.40 6.20 -16.96
C GLY A 26 -5.53 5.17 -16.25
N GLU A 27 -4.62 4.49 -16.99
CA GLU A 27 -3.88 3.30 -16.55
C GLU A 27 -2.45 3.61 -16.05
N ASN A 28 -1.93 4.82 -16.32
CA ASN A 28 -0.50 5.10 -16.09
C ASN A 28 -0.24 6.35 -15.24
N ALA A 29 -1.26 6.95 -14.67
CA ALA A 29 -1.11 8.17 -13.90
C ALA A 29 -1.19 7.90 -12.40
N ASP A 30 -0.02 7.58 -11.84
CA ASP A 30 0.19 7.36 -10.42
C ASP A 30 0.38 8.67 -9.65
N GLY A 31 0.22 8.61 -8.33
CA GLY A 31 0.60 9.70 -7.46
C GLY A 31 2.11 9.88 -7.41
N PHE A 32 2.84 8.82 -7.09
CA PHE A 32 4.30 8.77 -7.08
C PHE A 32 4.79 7.53 -7.82
N ALA A 33 5.61 7.72 -8.84
CA ALA A 33 6.09 6.67 -9.72
C ALA A 33 7.63 6.54 -9.69
N ALA A 34 8.18 5.97 -8.62
CA ALA A 34 9.60 5.63 -8.54
C ALA A 34 9.84 4.27 -9.21
N LYS A 35 9.72 4.24 -10.54
CA LYS A 35 9.69 3.01 -11.34
C LYS A 35 10.67 2.96 -12.50
N LEU A 36 10.87 1.80 -13.10
CA LEU A 36 11.63 1.49 -14.32
C LEU A 36 13.14 1.76 -14.21
N THR A 37 13.59 3.00 -14.15
CA THR A 37 15.00 3.41 -14.13
C THR A 37 15.33 4.24 -12.89
N CYS A 38 14.78 3.85 -11.73
CA CYS A 38 15.04 4.49 -10.45
C CYS A 38 16.18 3.78 -9.72
N GLY A 39 17.17 4.53 -9.24
CA GLY A 39 18.31 4.00 -8.51
C GLY A 39 18.06 3.86 -7.01
N GLU A 40 19.09 3.48 -6.27
CA GLU A 40 18.99 3.17 -4.84
C GLU A 40 18.85 4.40 -3.94
N GLY A 41 18.35 4.18 -2.72
CA GLY A 41 18.38 5.14 -1.64
C GLY A 41 17.34 6.26 -1.74
N ASN A 42 16.36 6.14 -2.65
CA ASN A 42 15.26 7.11 -2.70
C ASN A 42 14.28 6.86 -1.55
N VAL A 43 13.85 7.93 -0.90
CA VAL A 43 12.99 7.89 0.29
C VAL A 43 11.79 8.82 0.08
N PHE A 44 10.59 8.30 0.34
CA PHE A 44 9.37 9.09 0.52
C PHE A 44 9.06 9.13 2.02
N ASP A 45 8.90 10.31 2.59
CA ASP A 45 8.65 10.50 4.03
C ASP A 45 7.54 11.54 4.25
N GLY A 46 6.47 11.17 4.94
CA GLY A 46 5.34 12.05 5.24
C GLY A 46 4.53 12.48 4.01
N CYS A 47 4.58 11.71 2.93
CA CYS A 47 3.88 12.06 1.68
C CYS A 47 2.45 11.51 1.66
N ILE A 48 1.58 12.21 0.89
CA ILE A 48 0.17 11.83 0.70
C ILE A 48 -0.10 11.65 -0.79
N SER A 49 -0.73 10.54 -1.16
CA SER A 49 -1.17 10.26 -2.53
C SER A 49 -2.63 9.85 -2.55
N TYR A 50 -3.47 10.58 -3.31
CA TYR A 50 -4.89 10.27 -3.36
C TYR A 50 -5.55 10.69 -4.67
N SER A 51 -6.67 10.05 -4.95
CA SER A 51 -7.53 10.40 -6.10
C SER A 51 -6.77 10.44 -7.44
N ASN A 52 -5.82 9.53 -7.64
CA ASN A 52 -5.18 9.35 -8.93
C ASN A 52 -5.97 8.30 -9.74
N SER A 53 -5.88 8.34 -11.07
CA SER A 53 -6.60 7.38 -11.92
C SER A 53 -6.02 5.96 -11.82
N ASP A 54 -4.73 5.84 -11.51
CA ASP A 54 -4.05 4.56 -11.30
C ASP A 54 -3.62 4.38 -9.82
N ASP A 55 -2.37 4.12 -9.52
CA ASP A 55 -1.90 3.79 -8.17
C ASP A 55 -1.53 5.02 -7.33
N GLY A 56 -1.51 4.88 -6.02
CA GLY A 56 -0.94 5.89 -5.12
C GLY A 56 0.58 5.94 -5.25
N TRP A 57 1.25 4.81 -5.04
CA TRP A 57 2.67 4.57 -5.35
C TRP A 57 2.79 3.42 -6.33
N ASP A 58 3.62 3.62 -7.37
CA ASP A 58 4.02 2.56 -8.29
C ASP A 58 5.55 2.41 -8.32
N LEU A 59 6.03 1.27 -7.83
CA LEU A 59 7.44 0.85 -7.86
C LEU A 59 7.68 -0.22 -8.92
N PHE A 60 7.07 -0.08 -10.07
CA PHE A 60 7.12 -1.08 -11.14
C PHE A 60 8.53 -1.23 -11.71
N ALA A 61 8.97 -2.47 -11.84
CA ALA A 61 10.16 -2.87 -12.59
C ALA A 61 9.76 -3.84 -13.71
N LYS A 62 10.53 -3.90 -14.78
CA LYS A 62 10.30 -4.83 -15.88
C LYS A 62 11.61 -5.43 -16.38
N SER A 63 11.54 -6.62 -16.97
CA SER A 63 12.72 -7.37 -17.45
C SER A 63 13.60 -6.58 -18.41
N ALA A 64 13.01 -5.72 -19.23
CA ALA A 64 13.76 -4.93 -20.22
C ALA A 64 14.69 -3.87 -19.57
N THR A 65 14.36 -3.38 -18.38
CA THR A 65 15.18 -2.41 -17.65
C THR A 65 15.90 -3.02 -16.44
N GLY A 66 15.50 -4.21 -16.02
CA GLY A 66 16.02 -4.87 -14.84
C GLY A 66 15.43 -4.30 -13.52
N PRO A 67 15.98 -4.72 -12.37
CA PRO A 67 15.53 -4.26 -11.07
C PRO A 67 15.82 -2.75 -10.88
N ILE A 68 14.91 -2.07 -10.22
CA ILE A 68 15.14 -0.72 -9.71
C ILE A 68 15.90 -0.79 -8.37
N GLY A 69 16.41 0.35 -7.89
CA GLY A 69 17.02 0.43 -6.56
C GLY A 69 16.01 0.26 -5.43
N VAL A 70 16.49 -0.04 -4.24
CA VAL A 70 15.63 -0.14 -3.04
C VAL A 70 15.04 1.22 -2.70
N ILE A 71 13.72 1.25 -2.62
CA ILE A 71 12.94 2.44 -2.23
C ILE A 71 12.44 2.25 -0.79
N THR A 72 12.51 3.32 0.00
CA THR A 72 11.89 3.38 1.33
C THR A 72 10.70 4.32 1.30
N ILE A 73 9.53 3.84 1.73
CA ILE A 73 8.31 4.64 1.90
C ILE A 73 7.96 4.60 3.38
N ARG A 74 7.88 5.77 4.02
CA ARG A 74 7.57 5.84 5.44
C ARG A 74 6.68 7.04 5.79
N ASN A 75 5.84 6.85 6.81
CA ASN A 75 4.94 7.90 7.31
C ASN A 75 4.01 8.45 6.21
N CYS A 76 3.65 7.63 5.24
CA CYS A 76 2.93 8.02 4.03
C CYS A 76 1.48 7.51 4.04
N VAL A 77 0.62 8.20 3.30
CA VAL A 77 -0.81 7.87 3.18
C VAL A 77 -1.22 7.74 1.72
N ALA A 78 -1.93 6.65 1.39
CA ALA A 78 -2.53 6.43 0.07
C ALA A 78 -4.02 6.17 0.20
N PHE A 79 -4.87 6.94 -0.49
CA PHE A 79 -6.32 6.72 -0.41
C PHE A 79 -7.08 7.14 -1.67
N ASN A 80 -8.26 6.54 -1.85
CA ASN A 80 -9.20 6.86 -2.93
C ASN A 80 -8.60 6.85 -4.36
N ASN A 81 -7.50 6.08 -4.58
CA ASN A 81 -6.95 5.93 -5.92
C ASN A 81 -7.87 5.05 -6.79
N GLY A 82 -7.92 5.33 -8.09
CA GLY A 82 -8.89 4.81 -9.04
C GLY A 82 -10.13 5.71 -9.22
N THR A 83 -10.23 6.82 -8.47
CA THR A 83 -11.33 7.79 -8.58
C THR A 83 -10.77 9.19 -8.32
N LEU A 84 -10.91 10.08 -9.27
CA LEU A 84 -10.49 11.47 -9.13
C LEU A 84 -11.37 12.20 -8.09
N SER A 85 -10.90 13.34 -7.58
CA SER A 85 -11.62 14.14 -6.58
C SER A 85 -12.97 14.66 -7.07
N ASN A 86 -13.15 14.78 -8.40
CA ASN A 86 -14.42 15.12 -9.02
C ASN A 86 -15.42 13.93 -9.12
N GLY A 87 -15.05 12.75 -8.61
CA GLY A 87 -15.87 11.54 -8.60
C GLY A 87 -15.76 10.67 -9.85
N VAL A 88 -14.96 11.04 -10.84
CA VAL A 88 -14.77 10.23 -12.05
C VAL A 88 -13.89 9.03 -11.72
N HIS A 89 -14.39 7.84 -12.03
CA HIS A 89 -13.70 6.56 -11.88
C HIS A 89 -13.11 6.08 -13.19
N TYR A 90 -11.85 5.63 -13.16
CA TYR A 90 -11.15 5.06 -14.30
C TYR A 90 -10.92 3.55 -14.08
N ALA A 91 -11.69 2.73 -14.81
CA ALA A 91 -11.68 1.28 -14.62
C ALA A 91 -10.42 0.56 -15.14
N ASN A 92 -9.61 1.22 -15.94
CA ASN A 92 -8.39 0.64 -16.51
C ASN A 92 -7.18 0.75 -15.59
N GLY A 93 -7.19 1.65 -14.61
CA GLY A 93 -6.13 1.78 -13.62
C GLY A 93 -6.04 0.55 -12.70
N ASP A 94 -4.86 0.28 -12.18
CA ASP A 94 -4.64 -0.77 -11.17
C ASP A 94 -5.23 -0.39 -9.80
N MET A 95 -5.34 0.90 -9.50
CA MET A 95 -6.05 1.52 -8.37
C MET A 95 -5.56 1.08 -6.99
N ASN A 96 -4.30 0.68 -6.85
CA ASN A 96 -3.75 0.27 -5.55
C ASN A 96 -3.31 1.49 -4.74
N GLY A 97 -3.20 1.32 -3.42
CA GLY A 97 -2.53 2.30 -2.56
C GLY A 97 -1.02 2.29 -2.77
N PHE A 98 -0.40 1.14 -2.52
CA PHE A 98 1.05 0.92 -2.65
C PHE A 98 1.31 -0.33 -3.49
N LYS A 99 1.80 -0.11 -4.71
CA LYS A 99 2.22 -1.16 -5.65
C LYS A 99 3.73 -1.30 -5.61
N LEU A 100 4.23 -2.39 -5.05
CA LEU A 100 5.61 -2.58 -4.61
C LEU A 100 6.41 -3.50 -5.53
N GLY A 101 6.23 -3.38 -6.84
CA GLY A 101 6.97 -4.17 -7.81
C GLY A 101 6.24 -4.40 -9.12
N GLY A 102 6.74 -5.33 -9.93
CA GLY A 102 6.13 -5.71 -11.20
C GLY A 102 6.92 -6.77 -11.97
N SER A 103 6.25 -7.41 -12.91
CA SER A 103 6.82 -8.29 -13.95
C SER A 103 7.77 -9.39 -13.48
N GLY A 104 7.69 -9.82 -12.22
CA GLY A 104 8.61 -10.83 -11.68
C GLY A 104 10.05 -10.33 -11.48
N VAL A 105 10.26 -9.02 -11.51
CA VAL A 105 11.57 -8.40 -11.27
C VAL A 105 11.66 -7.97 -9.82
N GLY A 106 12.66 -8.47 -9.10
CA GLY A 106 12.75 -8.37 -7.66
C GLY A 106 13.52 -7.16 -7.16
N THR A 107 12.95 -6.41 -6.19
CA THR A 107 13.65 -5.42 -5.38
C THR A 107 13.07 -5.43 -3.96
N PRO A 108 13.89 -5.56 -2.89
CA PRO A 108 13.42 -5.66 -1.51
C PRO A 108 13.10 -4.29 -0.90
N HIS A 109 11.99 -3.69 -1.31
CA HIS A 109 11.54 -2.39 -0.81
C HIS A 109 11.16 -2.41 0.67
N ASN A 110 11.24 -1.23 1.32
CA ASN A 110 10.87 -1.01 2.71
C ASN A 110 9.66 -0.08 2.79
N VAL A 111 8.62 -0.51 3.51
CA VAL A 111 7.42 0.29 3.77
C VAL A 111 7.15 0.27 5.28
N MET A 112 7.03 1.45 5.90
CA MET A 112 6.82 1.54 7.33
C MET A 112 5.96 2.73 7.74
N ASN A 113 5.16 2.53 8.80
CA ASN A 113 4.30 3.57 9.37
C ASN A 113 3.36 4.21 8.33
N CYS A 114 2.81 3.42 7.42
CA CYS A 114 1.96 3.92 6.33
C CYS A 114 0.49 3.53 6.53
N LEU A 115 -0.39 4.32 5.93
CA LEU A 115 -1.83 4.09 5.91
C LEU A 115 -2.32 3.98 4.46
N SER A 116 -3.19 2.99 4.20
CA SER A 116 -3.84 2.81 2.89
C SER A 116 -5.33 2.55 3.07
N PHE A 117 -6.20 3.40 2.51
CA PHE A 117 -7.64 3.21 2.68
C PHE A 117 -8.46 3.63 1.46
N ASP A 118 -9.63 3.02 1.31
CA ASP A 118 -10.64 3.34 0.29
C ASP A 118 -10.12 3.34 -1.17
N ASN A 119 -8.99 2.68 -1.45
CA ASN A 119 -8.50 2.55 -2.81
C ASN A 119 -9.37 1.57 -3.63
N GLY A 120 -9.41 1.77 -4.93
CA GLY A 120 -10.22 0.96 -5.85
C GLY A 120 -9.82 -0.52 -5.88
N ALA A 121 -8.54 -0.80 -5.64
CA ALA A 121 -7.99 -2.16 -5.54
C ALA A 121 -7.27 -2.36 -4.20
N THR A 122 -6.12 -2.98 -4.18
CA THR A 122 -5.41 -3.41 -2.96
C THR A 122 -4.76 -2.25 -2.22
N GLY A 123 -4.76 -2.28 -0.90
CA GLY A 123 -4.02 -1.31 -0.08
C GLY A 123 -2.51 -1.42 -0.29
N PHE A 124 -1.96 -2.64 -0.12
CA PHE A 124 -0.55 -2.95 -0.31
C PHE A 124 -0.41 -4.22 -1.15
N THR A 125 0.29 -4.15 -2.29
CA THR A 125 0.51 -5.32 -3.15
C THR A 125 1.99 -5.47 -3.50
N ASP A 126 2.50 -6.71 -3.48
CA ASP A 126 3.81 -7.04 -4.00
C ASP A 126 3.88 -6.92 -5.53
N ASN A 127 2.74 -6.93 -6.19
CA ASN A 127 2.59 -6.87 -7.64
C ASN A 127 3.60 -7.74 -8.40
N ASN A 128 3.73 -8.99 -7.98
CA ASN A 128 4.65 -9.95 -8.57
C ASN A 128 6.14 -9.60 -8.39
N ASN A 129 6.50 -9.01 -7.25
CA ASN A 129 7.89 -8.81 -6.81
C ASN A 129 8.33 -10.05 -6.03
N PRO A 130 9.27 -10.85 -6.55
CA PRO A 130 9.66 -12.13 -5.94
C PRO A 130 10.65 -12.00 -4.79
N THR A 131 11.09 -10.78 -4.43
CA THR A 131 12.05 -10.57 -3.33
C THR A 131 11.37 -10.34 -1.99
N GLY A 132 12.12 -10.44 -0.90
CA GLY A 132 11.61 -10.23 0.44
C GLY A 132 11.35 -8.76 0.74
N LEU A 133 10.10 -8.33 0.69
CA LEU A 133 9.66 -7.01 1.12
C LEU A 133 9.74 -6.88 2.65
N THR A 134 9.96 -5.67 3.15
CA THR A 134 9.82 -5.34 4.58
C THR A 134 8.67 -4.35 4.74
N ILE A 135 7.57 -4.80 5.37
CA ILE A 135 6.38 -3.99 5.61
C ILE A 135 6.08 -4.00 7.12
N VAL A 136 6.21 -2.84 7.77
CA VAL A 136 6.17 -2.72 9.23
C VAL A 136 5.27 -1.57 9.68
N ASN A 137 4.43 -1.81 10.68
CA ASN A 137 3.55 -0.82 11.31
C ASN A 137 2.67 -0.10 10.28
N VAL A 138 1.97 -0.85 9.45
CA VAL A 138 1.06 -0.27 8.45
C VAL A 138 -0.38 -0.66 8.71
N THR A 139 -1.28 0.24 8.36
CA THR A 139 -2.72 0.02 8.43
C THR A 139 -3.33 0.05 7.04
N ALA A 140 -4.20 -0.90 6.74
CA ALA A 140 -4.99 -0.92 5.52
C ALA A 140 -6.47 -1.09 5.86
N TRP A 141 -7.33 -0.21 5.31
CA TRP A 141 -8.75 -0.19 5.59
C TRP A 141 -9.58 -0.03 4.33
N GLY A 142 -10.61 -0.88 4.17
CA GLY A 142 -11.68 -0.70 3.20
C GLY A 142 -11.22 -0.60 1.75
N ASN A 143 -10.02 -1.10 1.43
CA ASN A 143 -9.53 -1.15 0.06
C ASN A 143 -10.28 -2.22 -0.74
N GLY A 144 -10.17 -2.18 -2.06
CA GLY A 144 -10.83 -3.14 -2.95
C GLY A 144 -12.20 -2.68 -3.43
N LYS A 145 -12.51 -1.40 -3.35
CA LYS A 145 -13.82 -0.82 -3.68
C LYS A 145 -14.38 -1.29 -5.02
N TYR A 146 -13.55 -1.35 -6.05
CA TYR A 146 -13.95 -1.77 -7.40
C TYR A 146 -13.44 -3.17 -7.75
N ALA A 147 -12.17 -3.45 -7.52
CA ALA A 147 -11.53 -4.71 -7.92
C ALA A 147 -11.85 -5.89 -6.98
N LYS A 148 -12.56 -5.66 -5.85
CA LYS A 148 -12.94 -6.68 -4.87
C LYS A 148 -11.74 -7.49 -4.36
N LYS A 149 -10.64 -6.80 -4.05
CA LYS A 149 -9.40 -7.38 -3.53
C LYS A 149 -9.26 -7.14 -2.03
N GLY A 150 -8.36 -7.88 -1.38
CA GLY A 150 -8.02 -7.70 0.02
C GLY A 150 -7.19 -6.43 0.26
N ASN A 151 -7.05 -6.05 1.52
CA ASN A 151 -6.19 -4.94 1.92
C ASN A 151 -4.71 -5.21 1.63
N PHE A 152 -4.28 -6.48 1.75
CA PHE A 152 -2.91 -6.91 1.51
C PHE A 152 -2.86 -8.08 0.52
N LEU A 153 -2.14 -7.92 -0.58
CA LEU A 153 -1.82 -8.99 -1.54
C LEU A 153 -0.30 -9.10 -1.71
N CYS A 154 0.37 -9.64 -0.70
CA CYS A 154 1.82 -9.81 -0.64
C CYS A 154 2.20 -11.30 -0.60
N TYR A 155 1.73 -12.08 -1.56
CA TYR A 155 1.86 -13.54 -1.60
C TYR A 155 2.78 -14.06 -2.72
N ARG A 156 3.20 -13.20 -3.64
CA ARG A 156 4.12 -13.53 -4.73
C ARG A 156 5.57 -13.13 -4.39
N THR A 157 5.76 -12.51 -3.24
CA THR A 157 7.06 -12.21 -2.66
C THR A 157 7.72 -13.47 -2.09
N SER A 158 8.99 -13.40 -1.65
CA SER A 158 9.70 -14.55 -1.10
C SER A 158 9.37 -14.81 0.37
N SER A 159 9.74 -16.00 0.86
CA SER A 159 9.66 -16.36 2.29
C SER A 159 10.57 -15.51 3.19
N ALA A 160 11.48 -14.73 2.62
CA ALA A 160 12.31 -13.77 3.33
C ALA A 160 11.57 -12.47 3.68
N ALA A 161 10.38 -12.24 3.12
CA ALA A 161 9.58 -11.06 3.43
C ALA A 161 9.23 -10.98 4.92
N ILE A 162 9.19 -9.76 5.44
CA ILE A 162 8.90 -9.45 6.84
C ILE A 162 7.65 -8.58 6.92
N PHE A 163 6.65 -9.07 7.64
CA PHE A 163 5.40 -8.38 7.92
C PHE A 163 5.23 -8.26 9.43
N LYS A 164 5.25 -7.05 9.97
CA LYS A 164 5.15 -6.84 11.41
C LYS A 164 4.28 -5.63 11.74
N GLY A 165 3.38 -5.79 12.71
CA GLY A 165 2.51 -4.71 13.16
C GLY A 165 1.51 -4.26 12.09
N LEU A 166 1.03 -5.21 11.26
CA LEU A 166 0.03 -4.91 10.23
C LEU A 166 -1.36 -4.87 10.83
N VAL A 167 -2.18 -3.94 10.36
CA VAL A 167 -3.61 -3.88 10.68
C VAL A 167 -4.41 -3.90 9.39
N SER A 168 -5.20 -4.96 9.18
CA SER A 168 -6.22 -5.01 8.14
C SER A 168 -7.59 -4.82 8.77
N ALA A 169 -8.35 -3.84 8.29
CA ALA A 169 -9.71 -3.59 8.76
C ALA A 169 -10.65 -3.27 7.58
N GLY A 170 -11.95 -3.56 7.74
CA GLY A 170 -12.93 -3.34 6.68
C GLY A 170 -12.59 -4.08 5.37
N ALA A 171 -11.85 -5.18 5.43
CA ALA A 171 -11.44 -5.93 4.24
C ALA A 171 -12.65 -6.52 3.51
N ILE A 172 -12.62 -6.42 2.18
CA ILE A 172 -13.69 -6.92 1.29
C ILE A 172 -13.40 -8.36 0.87
N ASP A 173 -12.12 -8.70 0.71
CA ASP A 173 -11.63 -10.04 0.38
C ASP A 173 -10.42 -10.39 1.23
N SER A 174 -10.00 -11.64 1.17
CA SER A 174 -8.90 -12.18 1.98
C SER A 174 -7.56 -11.51 1.71
N ASP A 175 -6.86 -11.17 2.76
CA ASP A 175 -5.45 -10.81 2.72
C ASP A 175 -4.60 -12.06 2.41
N LYS A 176 -3.51 -11.88 1.66
CA LYS A 176 -2.63 -12.98 1.25
C LYS A 176 -1.18 -12.61 1.47
N PHE A 177 -0.43 -13.50 2.10
CA PHE A 177 0.97 -13.28 2.44
C PHE A 177 1.85 -14.50 2.15
N THR A 178 3.10 -14.24 1.77
CA THR A 178 4.21 -15.20 1.80
C THR A 178 5.38 -14.53 2.51
N GLY A 179 5.78 -15.06 3.67
CA GLY A 179 6.84 -14.48 4.48
C GLY A 179 6.61 -14.67 5.97
N LYS A 180 7.42 -13.96 6.77
CA LYS A 180 7.35 -14.01 8.24
C LYS A 180 6.40 -12.93 8.73
N MET A 181 5.38 -13.32 9.49
CA MET A 181 4.40 -12.40 10.04
C MET A 181 4.42 -12.41 11.57
N ALA A 182 4.38 -11.23 12.18
CA ALA A 182 4.30 -11.04 13.63
C ALA A 182 3.43 -9.84 13.99
N ASP A 183 2.86 -9.85 15.20
CA ASP A 183 2.12 -8.73 15.81
C ASP A 183 1.09 -8.09 14.88
N SER A 184 0.38 -8.90 14.10
CA SER A 184 -0.44 -8.41 12.99
C SER A 184 -1.88 -8.92 13.08
N ILE A 185 -2.80 -8.14 12.50
CA ILE A 185 -4.18 -8.49 12.29
C ILE A 185 -4.47 -8.48 10.80
N TYR A 186 -5.00 -9.56 10.30
CA TYR A 186 -5.35 -9.72 8.90
C TYR A 186 -6.68 -10.45 8.72
N TYR A 187 -7.29 -10.26 7.57
CA TYR A 187 -8.56 -10.88 7.21
C TYR A 187 -8.33 -12.07 6.27
N ASN A 188 -8.95 -13.21 6.58
CA ASN A 188 -8.91 -14.37 5.71
C ASN A 188 -10.21 -15.19 5.82
N SER A 189 -10.80 -15.52 4.66
CA SER A 189 -11.96 -16.41 4.55
C SER A 189 -13.10 -16.06 5.51
N GLY A 190 -13.47 -14.81 5.60
CA GLY A 190 -14.58 -14.34 6.41
C GLY A 190 -14.25 -14.06 7.88
N LYS A 191 -12.98 -14.16 8.30
CA LYS A 191 -12.56 -13.97 9.69
C LYS A 191 -11.32 -13.08 9.80
N TYR A 192 -11.25 -12.36 10.91
CA TYR A 192 -10.03 -11.67 11.33
C TYR A 192 -9.17 -12.58 12.21
N TYR A 193 -7.89 -12.58 11.93
CA TYR A 193 -6.87 -13.29 12.71
C TYR A 193 -5.99 -12.27 13.40
N ASN A 194 -5.83 -12.40 14.72
CA ASN A 194 -4.99 -11.53 15.53
C ASN A 194 -3.81 -12.34 16.07
N LEU A 195 -2.63 -12.12 15.49
CA LEU A 195 -1.42 -12.84 15.88
C LEU A 195 -0.79 -12.32 17.18
N SER A 196 -1.15 -11.11 17.61
CA SER A 196 -0.66 -10.54 18.87
C SER A 196 -1.53 -10.87 20.09
N GLY A 197 -2.72 -11.43 19.87
CA GLY A 197 -3.63 -11.91 20.93
C GLY A 197 -4.27 -10.85 21.82
N SER A 198 -3.84 -9.59 21.75
CA SER A 198 -4.30 -8.56 22.70
C SER A 198 -4.41 -7.13 22.14
N LEU A 199 -4.21 -6.92 20.84
CA LEU A 199 -4.31 -5.59 20.23
C LEU A 199 -5.76 -5.12 20.10
N PHE A 200 -6.72 -6.05 20.01
CA PHE A 200 -8.14 -5.72 19.82
C PHE A 200 -9.03 -6.62 20.68
N THR A 201 -10.09 -6.07 21.26
CA THR A 201 -11.07 -6.87 22.03
C THR A 201 -12.14 -7.50 21.18
N SER A 202 -12.42 -6.99 20.01
CA SER A 202 -13.44 -7.53 19.12
C SER A 202 -13.19 -7.08 17.69
N LEU A 203 -13.05 -8.06 16.80
CA LEU A 203 -13.10 -7.90 15.36
C LEU A 203 -14.31 -8.72 14.87
N VAL A 204 -15.51 -8.19 15.07
CA VAL A 204 -16.71 -8.90 14.64
C VAL A 204 -16.88 -8.78 13.13
N SER A 205 -17.10 -9.91 12.48
CA SER A 205 -17.21 -10.01 11.01
C SER A 205 -18.43 -9.28 10.40
N GLY A 206 -19.25 -8.64 11.19
CA GLY A 206 -20.36 -7.78 10.73
C GLY A 206 -20.13 -6.32 11.02
N ASP A 207 -19.14 -6.01 11.80
CA ASP A 207 -18.78 -4.63 12.13
C ASP A 207 -17.75 -4.13 11.11
N LYS A 208 -18.29 -3.58 10.01
CA LYS A 208 -17.47 -3.06 8.89
C LYS A 208 -16.49 -1.95 9.29
N LYS A 209 -16.57 -1.48 10.52
CA LYS A 209 -15.70 -0.43 11.04
C LYS A 209 -14.66 -0.93 12.03
N GLY A 210 -14.66 -2.25 12.33
CA GLY A 210 -13.76 -2.82 13.31
C GLY A 210 -13.68 -2.00 14.58
N THR A 211 -14.29 -2.45 15.68
CA THR A 211 -14.10 -1.76 16.96
C THR A 211 -12.67 -1.99 17.41
N VAL A 212 -11.91 -0.97 17.33
CA VAL A 212 -10.47 -1.01 17.58
C VAL A 212 -10.18 -0.44 18.96
N VAL A 213 -9.35 -1.15 19.69
CA VAL A 213 -8.48 -0.70 20.78
C VAL A 213 -9.03 -0.78 22.18
N THR A 214 -8.46 -1.69 22.92
CA THR A 214 -8.62 -1.75 24.36
C THR A 214 -7.46 -1.21 25.16
N ASP A 215 -6.31 -1.02 24.56
CA ASP A 215 -5.14 -0.50 25.25
C ASP A 215 -4.49 0.61 24.43
N PRO A 216 -4.79 1.88 24.74
CA PRO A 216 -4.19 3.03 24.06
C PRO A 216 -2.66 3.03 24.09
N ALA A 217 -2.05 2.46 25.11
CA ALA A 217 -0.59 2.40 25.20
C ALA A 217 0.03 1.44 24.18
N LYS A 218 -0.68 0.35 23.82
CA LYS A 218 -0.22 -0.60 22.81
C LYS A 218 -0.40 -0.11 21.38
N THR A 219 -1.35 0.78 21.15
CA THR A 219 -1.69 1.29 19.82
C THR A 219 -1.11 2.66 19.54
N ALA A 220 -0.79 3.44 20.55
CA ALA A 220 -0.19 4.77 20.40
C ALA A 220 1.09 4.76 19.52
N GLY A 221 1.86 3.66 19.57
CA GLY A 221 3.02 3.48 18.69
C GLY A 221 2.69 3.11 17.25
N MET A 222 1.53 2.46 16.99
CA MET A 222 1.13 2.04 15.65
C MET A 222 0.56 3.19 14.82
N PHE A 223 -0.18 4.08 15.45
CA PHE A 223 -0.89 5.15 14.74
C PHE A 223 -0.20 6.52 14.85
N LYS A 224 0.70 6.70 15.81
CA LYS A 224 1.30 8.00 16.10
C LYS A 224 1.94 8.68 14.89
N ASN A 225 2.66 7.93 14.08
CA ASN A 225 3.32 8.47 12.90
C ASN A 225 2.38 8.60 11.69
N THR A 226 1.34 7.78 11.63
CA THR A 226 0.34 7.83 10.55
C THR A 226 -0.60 9.02 10.72
N VAL A 227 -0.99 9.32 11.95
CA VAL A 227 -1.82 10.51 12.25
C VAL A 227 -1.04 11.79 12.01
N ASN A 228 0.24 11.84 12.37
CA ASN A 228 1.10 13.01 12.12
C ASN A 228 1.42 13.23 10.63
N ALA A 229 1.15 12.27 9.75
CA ALA A 229 1.30 12.43 8.30
C ALA A 229 0.06 13.09 7.65
N ILE A 230 -1.03 13.24 8.39
CA ILE A 230 -2.30 13.83 7.91
C ILE A 230 -2.45 15.29 8.42
N ASP A 231 -1.72 15.67 9.45
CA ASP A 231 -1.63 17.03 9.97
C ASP A 231 -0.54 17.85 9.24
#